data_1064cd700f9df818d511baabcf49eafb
#
_entry.id   1064cd700f9df818d511baabcf49eafb
#
_cell.length_a   1.000
_cell.length_b   1.000
_cell.length_c   1.000
_cell.angle_alpha   90.00
_cell.angle_beta   90.00
_cell.angle_gamma   90.00
#
_symmetry.space_group_name_H-M   'P 1'
#
loop_
_entity.id
_entity.type
_entity.pdbx_description
1 polymer ?
#
loop_
_entity_poly.entity_id
_entity_poly.type
_entity_poly.pdbx_seq_one_letter_code
_entity_poly.pdbx_strand_id
1 'polypeptide(L)'
;MQLNPGTYYHRPKISREERERLDADLRGQVEHVQMGFPSAGYRTVRQYLFRQGIRVGERRLRRVMNKFGLKARIKRAFVRTTDSNHSHRVYPNLIKGMVVTGVDQIWVADITYIRIDNGFVYLAVILDLFSRRVVGWSLSKQIDGDLTTAALRMAIGQRKPKPGIIHHSDRGAQYLCSQYVELLKENRFHISNSTKGNPYDNAFAESFMKTLKQNEVYLGSYQTYLDVIENLPAFIEEVYNKKRVHSRLEYLTPIEVEELEKSGKLDGRFDLEI
;
A
#
# COMPACT_ATOMS: atom_id res chain seq x y z
N MET A 1 -42.40 -4.18 32.89
CA MET A 1 -41.04 -4.58 32.41
C MET A 1 -40.28 -5.12 33.62
N GLN A 2 -40.09 -6.43 33.75
CA GLN A 2 -39.26 -7.01 34.83
C GLN A 2 -37.81 -6.90 34.44
N LEU A 3 -37.03 -6.05 35.11
CA LEU A 3 -35.58 -5.99 34.93
C LEU A 3 -34.94 -7.22 35.57
N ASN A 4 -33.99 -7.85 34.88
CA ASN A 4 -33.20 -8.95 35.40
C ASN A 4 -32.45 -8.45 36.66
N PRO A 5 -32.53 -9.18 37.81
CA PRO A 5 -31.85 -8.82 39.07
C PRO A 5 -30.35 -8.48 38.87
N GLY A 6 -29.64 -9.19 37.98
CA GLY A 6 -28.24 -8.90 37.65
C GLY A 6 -28.01 -7.51 37.05
N THR A 7 -29.00 -6.93 36.35
CA THR A 7 -28.93 -5.55 35.81
C THR A 7 -29.14 -4.52 36.89
N TYR A 8 -30.00 -4.81 37.88
CA TYR A 8 -30.30 -3.92 38.98
C TYR A 8 -29.12 -3.76 39.96
N TYR A 9 -28.39 -4.87 40.24
CA TYR A 9 -27.26 -4.87 41.18
C TYR A 9 -25.91 -4.63 40.51
N HIS A 10 -25.86 -4.38 39.18
CA HIS A 10 -24.61 -4.16 38.47
C HIS A 10 -24.02 -2.80 38.88
N ARG A 11 -22.97 -2.83 39.69
CA ARG A 11 -22.13 -1.65 39.96
C ARG A 11 -21.00 -1.63 38.94
N PRO A 12 -20.85 -0.54 38.16
CA PRO A 12 -19.70 -0.44 37.25
C PRO A 12 -18.39 -0.39 38.05
N LYS A 13 -17.38 -1.15 37.58
CA LYS A 13 -16.06 -1.24 38.25
C LYS A 13 -15.30 0.10 38.29
N ILE A 14 -15.66 1.04 37.42
CA ILE A 14 -15.06 2.37 37.33
C ILE A 14 -16.17 3.43 37.30
N SER A 15 -15.90 4.62 37.87
CA SER A 15 -16.82 5.73 37.85
C SER A 15 -17.13 6.24 36.46
N ARG A 16 -18.20 7.00 36.30
CA ARG A 16 -18.51 7.64 35.00
C ARG A 16 -17.43 8.63 34.61
N GLU A 17 -16.96 9.43 35.54
CA GLU A 17 -15.91 10.43 35.31
C GLU A 17 -14.58 9.77 34.91
N GLU A 18 -14.18 8.73 35.62
CA GLU A 18 -12.98 7.97 35.27
C GLU A 18 -13.09 7.33 33.88
N ARG A 19 -14.26 6.82 33.52
CA ARG A 19 -14.51 6.30 32.17
C ARG A 19 -14.38 7.36 31.10
N GLU A 20 -14.93 8.55 31.35
CA GLU A 20 -14.86 9.69 30.43
C GLU A 20 -13.42 10.17 30.24
N ARG A 21 -12.63 10.23 31.32
CA ARG A 21 -11.19 10.55 31.26
C ARG A 21 -10.43 9.50 30.45
N LEU A 22 -10.61 8.22 30.72
CA LEU A 22 -9.98 7.13 29.98
C LEU A 22 -10.40 7.08 28.51
N ASP A 23 -11.60 7.53 28.16
CA ASP A 23 -12.06 7.63 26.78
C ASP A 23 -11.44 8.87 26.07
N ALA A 24 -11.22 9.98 26.79
CA ALA A 24 -10.51 11.14 26.29
C ALA A 24 -9.02 10.83 26.00
N ASP A 25 -8.36 10.11 26.90
CA ASP A 25 -6.97 9.67 26.69
C ASP A 25 -6.87 8.75 25.45
N LEU A 26 -7.79 7.79 25.33
CA LEU A 26 -7.85 6.91 24.16
C LEU A 26 -8.15 7.69 22.86
N ARG A 27 -8.99 8.74 22.93
CA ARG A 27 -9.22 9.64 21.80
C ARG A 27 -7.92 10.26 21.31
N GLY A 28 -7.11 10.85 22.18
CA GLY A 28 -5.84 11.47 21.81
C GLY A 28 -4.88 10.48 21.13
N GLN A 29 -4.83 9.25 21.63
CA GLN A 29 -4.02 8.19 21.03
C GLN A 29 -4.51 7.80 19.64
N VAL A 30 -5.83 7.70 19.43
CA VAL A 30 -6.42 7.42 18.11
C VAL A 30 -6.14 8.56 17.13
N GLU A 31 -6.30 9.81 17.58
CA GLU A 31 -5.97 11.01 16.79
C GLU A 31 -4.50 11.00 16.37
N HIS A 32 -3.59 10.69 17.28
CA HIS A 32 -2.16 10.57 16.96
C HIS A 32 -1.88 9.52 15.88
N VAL A 33 -2.49 8.33 15.95
CA VAL A 33 -2.38 7.31 14.90
C VAL A 33 -2.95 7.83 13.58
N GLN A 34 -4.11 8.51 13.59
CA GLN A 34 -4.74 9.03 12.39
C GLN A 34 -4.04 10.25 11.79
N MET A 35 -3.20 10.95 12.53
CA MET A 35 -2.31 11.99 11.97
C MET A 35 -1.30 11.37 10.99
N GLY A 36 -0.70 10.24 11.33
CA GLY A 36 0.22 9.53 10.44
C GLY A 36 -0.47 8.66 9.37
N PHE A 37 -1.68 8.16 9.67
CA PHE A 37 -2.44 7.25 8.82
C PHE A 37 -3.93 7.63 8.73
N PRO A 38 -4.27 8.72 8.04
CA PRO A 38 -5.64 9.27 8.04
C PRO A 38 -6.73 8.34 7.51
N SER A 39 -6.38 7.37 6.66
CA SER A 39 -7.30 6.35 6.16
C SER A 39 -7.43 5.14 7.09
N ALA A 40 -6.76 5.12 8.25
CA ALA A 40 -6.80 3.99 9.18
C ALA A 40 -8.18 3.86 9.82
N GLY A 41 -8.83 2.73 9.55
CA GLY A 41 -10.04 2.31 10.25
C GLY A 41 -9.72 1.67 11.61
N TYR A 42 -10.74 1.36 12.41
CA TYR A 42 -10.57 0.89 13.79
C TYR A 42 -9.68 -0.36 13.93
N ARG A 43 -9.71 -1.29 12.97
CA ARG A 43 -8.84 -2.49 13.01
C ARG A 43 -7.37 -2.11 12.91
N THR A 44 -7.04 -1.26 11.96
CA THR A 44 -5.68 -0.76 11.76
C THR A 44 -5.22 0.11 12.93
N VAL A 45 -6.07 1.02 13.41
CA VAL A 45 -5.79 1.83 14.60
C VAL A 45 -5.49 0.93 15.80
N ARG A 46 -6.30 -0.12 16.04
CA ARG A 46 -6.09 -1.06 17.14
C ARG A 46 -4.71 -1.73 17.08
N GLN A 47 -4.22 -2.05 15.88
CA GLN A 47 -2.89 -2.66 15.71
C GLN A 47 -1.77 -1.68 15.99
N TYR A 48 -1.90 -0.42 15.56
CA TYR A 48 -0.92 0.61 15.92
C TYR A 48 -0.87 0.86 17.44
N LEU A 49 -2.03 0.93 18.10
CA LEU A 49 -2.10 1.04 19.57
C LEU A 49 -1.45 -0.16 20.24
N PHE A 50 -1.72 -1.37 19.77
CA PHE A 50 -1.11 -2.59 20.30
C PHE A 50 0.42 -2.57 20.16
N ARG A 51 0.97 -2.11 19.04
CA ARG A 51 2.42 -1.92 18.83
C ARG A 51 3.04 -0.89 19.79
N GLN A 52 2.25 0.07 20.24
CA GLN A 52 2.63 1.06 21.26
C GLN A 52 2.44 0.56 22.69
N GLY A 53 2.11 -0.74 22.88
CA GLY A 53 1.85 -1.32 24.20
C GLY A 53 0.43 -1.07 24.74
N ILE A 54 -0.44 -0.41 23.96
CA ILE A 54 -1.79 -0.04 24.39
C ILE A 54 -2.79 -1.12 23.98
N ARG A 55 -3.28 -1.87 24.96
CA ARG A 55 -4.30 -2.91 24.74
C ARG A 55 -5.71 -2.35 24.90
N VAL A 56 -6.46 -2.32 23.81
CA VAL A 56 -7.86 -1.86 23.81
C VAL A 56 -8.77 -2.89 23.14
N GLY A 57 -9.91 -3.17 23.79
CA GLY A 57 -10.94 -4.04 23.22
C GLY A 57 -11.65 -3.36 22.03
N GLU A 58 -12.01 -4.14 21.01
CA GLU A 58 -12.65 -3.64 19.79
C GLU A 58 -13.92 -2.83 20.06
N ARG A 59 -14.79 -3.34 20.95
CA ARG A 59 -16.05 -2.66 21.29
C ARG A 59 -15.81 -1.27 21.88
N ARG A 60 -14.80 -1.13 22.77
CA ARG A 60 -14.46 0.16 23.38
C ARG A 60 -13.87 1.10 22.35
N LEU A 61 -12.94 0.63 21.53
CA LEU A 61 -12.30 1.46 20.48
C LEU A 61 -13.34 1.99 19.50
N ARG A 62 -14.22 1.12 18.97
CA ARG A 62 -15.29 1.55 18.05
C ARG A 62 -16.24 2.55 18.68
N ARG A 63 -16.61 2.34 19.96
CA ARG A 63 -17.46 3.29 20.70
C ARG A 63 -16.81 4.65 20.81
N VAL A 64 -15.51 4.71 21.19
CA VAL A 64 -14.75 5.98 21.33
C VAL A 64 -14.62 6.65 19.98
N MET A 65 -14.20 5.94 18.94
CA MET A 65 -14.09 6.48 17.60
C MET A 65 -15.41 7.06 17.08
N ASN A 66 -16.53 6.36 17.32
CA ASN A 66 -17.85 6.85 16.93
C ASN A 66 -18.29 8.08 17.77
N LYS A 67 -18.07 8.04 19.11
CA LYS A 67 -18.43 9.13 20.02
C LYS A 67 -17.75 10.44 19.64
N PHE A 68 -16.49 10.39 19.20
CA PHE A 68 -15.69 11.58 18.87
C PHE A 68 -15.57 11.83 17.35
N GLY A 69 -16.32 11.12 16.53
CA GLY A 69 -16.33 11.33 15.07
C GLY A 69 -15.03 10.97 14.36
N LEU A 70 -14.20 10.10 14.96
CA LEU A 70 -12.89 9.69 14.44
C LEU A 70 -13.04 8.65 13.32
N LYS A 71 -13.52 9.10 12.17
CA LYS A 71 -13.73 8.23 11.00
C LYS A 71 -12.48 8.23 10.11
N ALA A 72 -12.21 7.09 9.47
CA ALA A 72 -11.20 7.02 8.42
C ALA A 72 -11.53 8.02 7.31
N ARG A 73 -10.56 8.85 6.92
CA ARG A 73 -10.73 9.83 5.83
C ARG A 73 -10.51 9.10 4.51
N ILE A 74 -11.57 8.95 3.72
CA ILE A 74 -11.54 8.31 2.42
C ILE A 74 -12.09 9.30 1.39
N LYS A 75 -11.24 9.80 0.48
CA LYS A 75 -11.67 10.54 -0.71
C LYS A 75 -11.81 9.54 -1.87
N ARG A 76 -12.86 9.68 -2.67
CA ARG A 76 -13.06 8.91 -3.90
C ARG A 76 -12.79 9.81 -5.09
N ALA A 77 -11.85 9.43 -5.95
CA ALA A 77 -11.65 10.03 -7.26
C ALA A 77 -11.38 8.91 -8.27
N PHE A 78 -12.03 8.97 -9.42
CA PHE A 78 -11.84 8.01 -10.51
C PHE A 78 -11.40 8.76 -11.76
N VAL A 79 -10.26 8.35 -12.34
CA VAL A 79 -9.87 8.73 -13.71
C VAL A 79 -9.20 7.52 -14.36
N ARG A 80 -9.57 7.22 -15.60
CA ARG A 80 -9.02 6.11 -16.38
C ARG A 80 -7.81 6.62 -17.17
N THR A 81 -6.65 5.94 -17.09
CA THR A 81 -5.37 6.44 -17.59
C THR A 81 -4.63 5.49 -18.54
N THR A 82 -5.11 4.28 -18.78
CA THR A 82 -4.38 3.31 -19.60
C THR A 82 -4.83 3.38 -21.05
N ASP A 83 -3.91 3.70 -21.95
CA ASP A 83 -4.08 3.50 -23.39
C ASP A 83 -3.42 2.15 -23.77
N SER A 84 -4.24 1.17 -24.08
CA SER A 84 -3.80 -0.18 -24.48
C SER A 84 -3.90 -0.39 -26.01
N ASN A 85 -4.10 0.67 -26.79
CA ASN A 85 -4.27 0.59 -28.25
C ASN A 85 -2.93 0.88 -28.96
N HIS A 86 -2.01 -0.09 -28.96
CA HIS A 86 -0.69 0.00 -29.58
C HIS A 86 -0.31 -1.31 -30.28
N SER A 87 0.71 -1.26 -31.17
CA SER A 87 1.21 -2.39 -31.96
C SER A 87 2.35 -3.19 -31.30
N HIS A 88 2.72 -2.90 -30.05
CA HIS A 88 3.79 -3.60 -29.35
C HIS A 88 3.42 -5.07 -29.06
N ARG A 89 4.43 -5.95 -29.01
CA ARG A 89 4.28 -7.35 -28.62
C ARG A 89 3.78 -7.45 -27.17
N VAL A 90 2.66 -8.13 -26.96
CA VAL A 90 2.11 -8.46 -25.64
C VAL A 90 2.60 -9.82 -25.20
N TYR A 91 2.90 -9.96 -23.92
CA TYR A 91 3.35 -11.19 -23.30
C TYR A 91 2.20 -11.92 -22.59
N PRO A 92 2.28 -13.26 -22.40
CA PRO A 92 1.25 -13.99 -21.69
C PRO A 92 1.18 -13.60 -20.21
N ASN A 93 0.02 -13.83 -19.58
CA ASN A 93 -0.10 -13.73 -18.14
C ASN A 93 0.53 -14.98 -17.49
N LEU A 94 1.67 -14.81 -16.84
CA LEU A 94 2.42 -15.88 -16.20
C LEU A 94 2.07 -16.07 -14.72
N ILE A 95 1.38 -15.12 -14.09
CA ILE A 95 1.16 -15.14 -12.64
C ILE A 95 -0.15 -15.81 -12.24
N LYS A 96 -1.09 -15.97 -13.17
CA LYS A 96 -2.41 -16.54 -12.88
C LYS A 96 -2.29 -17.97 -12.36
N GLY A 97 -2.85 -18.24 -11.19
CA GLY A 97 -2.83 -19.54 -10.53
C GLY A 97 -1.49 -19.87 -9.85
N MET A 98 -0.57 -18.91 -9.73
CA MET A 98 0.67 -19.09 -8.98
C MET A 98 0.46 -18.92 -7.48
N VAL A 99 1.26 -19.64 -6.70
CA VAL A 99 1.44 -19.41 -5.28
C VAL A 99 2.79 -18.73 -5.07
N VAL A 100 2.77 -17.53 -4.50
CA VAL A 100 3.97 -16.75 -4.19
C VAL A 100 4.33 -16.98 -2.74
N THR A 101 5.52 -17.52 -2.50
CA THR A 101 5.97 -18.01 -1.19
C THR A 101 7.14 -17.20 -0.60
N GLY A 102 7.67 -16.23 -1.34
CA GLY A 102 8.80 -15.41 -0.90
C GLY A 102 8.98 -14.14 -1.70
N VAL A 103 9.89 -13.30 -1.25
CA VAL A 103 10.24 -12.04 -1.91
C VAL A 103 11.00 -12.29 -3.22
N ASP A 104 10.99 -11.31 -4.09
CA ASP A 104 11.69 -11.32 -5.38
C ASP A 104 11.29 -12.51 -6.30
N GLN A 105 10.08 -13.04 -6.15
CA GLN A 105 9.51 -14.00 -7.10
C GLN A 105 8.71 -13.28 -8.20
N ILE A 106 7.90 -12.30 -7.82
CA ILE A 106 7.09 -11.52 -8.75
C ILE A 106 7.18 -10.05 -8.38
N TRP A 107 7.54 -9.21 -9.34
CA TRP A 107 7.43 -7.76 -9.24
C TRP A 107 6.27 -7.27 -10.08
N VAL A 108 5.42 -6.43 -9.52
CA VAL A 108 4.29 -5.81 -10.22
C VAL A 108 4.56 -4.33 -10.43
N ALA A 109 4.25 -3.83 -11.62
CA ALA A 109 4.46 -2.44 -11.98
C ALA A 109 3.17 -1.75 -12.38
N ASP A 110 3.04 -0.47 -12.03
CA ASP A 110 1.91 0.37 -12.41
C ASP A 110 2.32 1.85 -12.43
N ILE A 111 1.54 2.67 -13.14
CA ILE A 111 1.71 4.12 -13.22
C ILE A 111 0.48 4.80 -12.67
N THR A 112 0.68 5.85 -11.89
CA THR A 112 -0.39 6.75 -11.48
C THR A 112 -0.03 8.19 -11.77
N TYR A 113 -1.03 9.05 -11.80
CA TYR A 113 -0.85 10.49 -11.91
C TYR A 113 -1.22 11.18 -10.59
N ILE A 114 -0.52 12.25 -10.31
CA ILE A 114 -0.69 13.15 -9.19
C ILE A 114 -1.04 14.51 -9.78
N ARG A 115 -2.21 15.04 -9.44
CA ARG A 115 -2.63 16.34 -9.91
C ARG A 115 -1.89 17.43 -9.15
N ILE A 116 -1.37 18.40 -9.88
CA ILE A 116 -0.81 19.65 -9.40
C ILE A 116 -1.58 20.83 -10.03
N ASP A 117 -1.32 22.06 -9.64
CA ASP A 117 -2.08 23.22 -10.14
C ASP A 117 -2.00 23.35 -11.67
N ASN A 118 -0.81 23.14 -12.25
CA ASN A 118 -0.59 23.26 -13.68
C ASN A 118 -0.32 21.90 -14.37
N GLY A 119 -1.21 20.91 -14.17
CA GLY A 119 -1.13 19.64 -14.87
C GLY A 119 -0.98 18.42 -13.97
N PHE A 120 -0.09 17.51 -14.35
CA PHE A 120 0.10 16.24 -13.65
C PHE A 120 1.59 15.91 -13.50
N VAL A 121 1.88 15.19 -12.42
CA VAL A 121 3.13 14.44 -12.24
C VAL A 121 2.79 12.97 -12.32
N TYR A 122 3.56 12.21 -13.07
CA TYR A 122 3.40 10.77 -13.19
C TYR A 122 4.37 10.06 -12.27
N LEU A 123 3.88 9.05 -11.58
CA LEU A 123 4.65 8.15 -10.72
C LEU A 123 4.56 6.75 -11.29
N ALA A 124 5.69 6.18 -11.70
CA ALA A 124 5.84 4.75 -11.95
C ALA A 124 6.35 4.07 -10.67
N VAL A 125 5.80 2.91 -10.33
CA VAL A 125 6.23 2.10 -9.19
C VAL A 125 6.43 0.66 -9.58
N ILE A 126 7.34 0.00 -8.88
CA ILE A 126 7.54 -1.44 -8.90
C ILE A 126 7.43 -1.94 -7.46
N LEU A 127 6.54 -2.91 -7.25
CA LEU A 127 6.33 -3.53 -5.95
C LEU A 127 6.74 -5.00 -5.98
N ASP A 128 7.40 -5.46 -4.95
CA ASP A 128 7.46 -6.88 -4.65
C ASP A 128 6.07 -7.38 -4.24
N LEU A 129 5.58 -8.40 -4.93
CA LEU A 129 4.21 -8.87 -4.76
C LEU A 129 3.99 -9.54 -3.40
N PHE A 130 4.99 -10.22 -2.88
CA PHE A 130 4.92 -10.93 -1.60
C PHE A 130 4.96 -9.98 -0.41
N SER A 131 6.03 -9.19 -0.30
CA SER A 131 6.24 -8.27 0.82
C SER A 131 5.42 -6.98 0.72
N ARG A 132 4.87 -6.67 -0.46
CA ARG A 132 4.20 -5.38 -0.76
C ARG A 132 5.14 -4.18 -0.74
N ARG A 133 6.45 -4.41 -0.63
CA ARG A 133 7.43 -3.34 -0.64
C ARG A 133 7.51 -2.68 -2.00
N VAL A 134 7.53 -1.35 -2.00
CA VAL A 134 7.95 -0.60 -3.19
C VAL A 134 9.46 -0.73 -3.30
N VAL A 135 9.91 -1.40 -4.35
CA VAL A 135 11.33 -1.70 -4.61
C VAL A 135 11.95 -0.77 -5.63
N GLY A 136 11.13 -0.07 -6.40
CA GLY A 136 11.58 0.96 -7.33
C GLY A 136 10.47 1.93 -7.67
N TRP A 137 10.81 3.19 -7.91
CA TRP A 137 9.87 4.22 -8.31
C TRP A 137 10.57 5.34 -9.08
N SER A 138 9.80 6.09 -9.84
CA SER A 138 10.28 7.28 -10.57
C SER A 138 9.17 8.28 -10.77
N LEU A 139 9.52 9.56 -10.82
CA LEU A 139 8.63 10.69 -11.03
C LEU A 139 9.00 11.43 -12.31
N SER A 140 8.01 11.80 -13.13
CA SER A 140 8.20 12.60 -14.35
C SER A 140 6.99 13.49 -14.61
N LYS A 141 7.21 14.54 -15.40
CA LYS A 141 6.12 15.34 -16.01
C LYS A 141 5.54 14.69 -17.26
N GLN A 142 6.15 13.62 -17.76
CA GLN A 142 5.76 12.90 -18.96
C GLN A 142 5.48 11.44 -18.62
N ILE A 143 4.54 10.85 -19.34
CA ILE A 143 4.21 9.43 -19.24
C ILE A 143 4.80 8.71 -20.45
N ASP A 144 6.02 8.23 -20.31
CA ASP A 144 6.82 7.62 -21.38
C ASP A 144 7.58 6.37 -20.88
N GLY A 145 8.38 5.79 -21.79
CA GLY A 145 9.24 4.64 -21.46
C GLY A 145 10.38 5.00 -20.52
N ASP A 146 10.84 6.25 -20.51
CA ASP A 146 11.91 6.68 -19.60
C ASP A 146 11.46 6.68 -18.15
N LEU A 147 10.22 7.11 -17.89
CA LEU A 147 9.61 7.04 -16.56
C LEU A 147 9.62 5.61 -16.01
N THR A 148 9.13 4.64 -16.77
CA THR A 148 9.07 3.25 -16.33
C THR A 148 10.45 2.61 -16.22
N THR A 149 11.34 2.91 -17.17
CA THR A 149 12.73 2.41 -17.20
C THR A 149 13.52 2.93 -15.99
N ALA A 150 13.35 4.19 -15.61
CA ALA A 150 14.01 4.73 -14.41
C ALA A 150 13.56 4.01 -13.13
N ALA A 151 12.25 3.73 -12.97
CA ALA A 151 11.75 2.94 -11.85
C ALA A 151 12.34 1.52 -11.84
N LEU A 152 12.44 0.87 -12.99
CA LEU A 152 13.02 -0.47 -13.10
C LEU A 152 14.52 -0.49 -12.80
N ARG A 153 15.27 0.49 -13.29
CA ARG A 153 16.70 0.64 -12.96
C ARG A 153 16.93 0.84 -11.47
N MET A 154 16.09 1.64 -10.81
CA MET A 154 16.13 1.80 -9.35
C MET A 154 15.89 0.48 -8.65
N ALA A 155 14.84 -0.27 -9.02
CA ALA A 155 14.52 -1.56 -8.41
C ALA A 155 15.68 -2.57 -8.57
N ILE A 156 16.23 -2.70 -9.77
CA ILE A 156 17.36 -3.58 -10.06
C ILE A 156 18.61 -3.16 -9.25
N GLY A 157 18.92 -1.87 -9.19
CA GLY A 157 20.07 -1.36 -8.45
C GLY A 157 19.98 -1.61 -6.94
N GLN A 158 18.79 -1.45 -6.37
CA GLN A 158 18.56 -1.67 -4.93
C GLN A 158 18.52 -3.16 -4.56
N ARG A 159 17.88 -3.99 -5.37
CA ARG A 159 17.61 -5.40 -5.04
C ARG A 159 18.68 -6.35 -5.55
N LYS A 160 19.37 -6.02 -6.65
CA LYS A 160 20.31 -6.89 -7.34
C LYS A 160 19.69 -8.29 -7.56
N PRO A 161 18.56 -8.36 -8.26
CA PRO A 161 17.71 -9.53 -8.30
C PRO A 161 18.43 -10.72 -8.95
N LYS A 162 18.08 -11.93 -8.49
CA LYS A 162 18.51 -13.16 -9.16
C LYS A 162 17.71 -13.33 -10.46
N PRO A 163 18.28 -14.02 -11.47
CA PRO A 163 17.55 -14.39 -12.67
C PRO A 163 16.26 -15.16 -12.36
N GLY A 164 15.21 -14.96 -13.17
CA GLY A 164 13.98 -15.74 -13.09
C GLY A 164 12.80 -15.04 -12.39
N ILE A 165 12.99 -13.80 -11.91
CA ILE A 165 11.85 -13.00 -11.39
C ILE A 165 10.83 -12.77 -12.51
N ILE A 166 9.56 -12.89 -12.19
CA ILE A 166 8.48 -12.49 -13.10
C ILE A 166 8.19 -11.00 -12.90
N HIS A 167 8.33 -10.23 -13.97
CA HIS A 167 7.89 -8.84 -14.01
C HIS A 167 6.51 -8.75 -14.63
N HIS A 168 5.51 -8.33 -13.87
CA HIS A 168 4.13 -8.23 -14.31
C HIS A 168 3.66 -6.78 -14.36
N SER A 169 3.06 -6.38 -15.48
CA SER A 169 2.49 -5.04 -15.68
C SER A 169 1.19 -5.12 -16.48
N ASP A 170 0.47 -3.99 -16.56
CA ASP A 170 -0.57 -3.83 -17.56
C ASP A 170 0.02 -3.82 -18.98
N ARG A 171 -0.84 -3.62 -20.00
CA ARG A 171 -0.43 -3.55 -21.40
C ARG A 171 -0.15 -2.12 -21.85
N GLY A 172 0.25 -1.23 -20.97
CA GLY A 172 0.63 0.13 -21.35
C GLY A 172 1.85 0.15 -22.25
N ALA A 173 1.83 1.02 -23.28
CA ALA A 173 2.94 1.16 -24.24
C ALA A 173 4.31 1.42 -23.56
N GLN A 174 4.29 2.06 -22.39
CA GLN A 174 5.46 2.39 -21.60
C GLN A 174 6.20 1.14 -21.07
N TYR A 175 5.46 0.03 -20.80
CA TYR A 175 6.02 -1.24 -20.35
C TYR A 175 6.44 -2.16 -21.50
N LEU A 176 6.00 -1.85 -22.72
CA LEU A 176 6.25 -2.66 -23.92
C LEU A 176 7.22 -1.98 -24.91
N CYS A 177 7.75 -0.80 -24.59
CA CYS A 177 8.75 -0.14 -25.38
C CYS A 177 10.07 -0.95 -25.36
N SER A 178 10.86 -0.83 -26.44
CA SER A 178 12.10 -1.62 -26.64
C SER A 178 13.05 -1.49 -25.46
N GLN A 179 13.29 -0.26 -25.01
CA GLN A 179 14.21 0.05 -23.90
C GLN A 179 13.84 -0.69 -22.61
N TYR A 180 12.54 -0.71 -22.25
CA TYR A 180 12.05 -1.38 -21.05
C TYR A 180 12.17 -2.89 -21.15
N VAL A 181 11.74 -3.44 -22.29
CA VAL A 181 11.78 -4.89 -22.57
C VAL A 181 13.22 -5.41 -22.64
N GLU A 182 14.14 -4.65 -23.23
CA GLU A 182 15.57 -5.00 -23.28
C GLU A 182 16.17 -5.03 -21.89
N LEU A 183 15.90 -4.04 -21.03
CA LEU A 183 16.37 -4.01 -19.65
C LEU A 183 15.87 -5.22 -18.84
N LEU A 184 14.61 -5.64 -19.04
CA LEU A 184 14.08 -6.84 -18.41
C LEU A 184 14.82 -8.11 -18.88
N LYS A 185 15.07 -8.24 -20.19
CA LYS A 185 15.77 -9.40 -20.78
C LYS A 185 17.24 -9.46 -20.34
N GLU A 186 17.94 -8.35 -20.33
CA GLU A 186 19.33 -8.24 -19.85
C GLU A 186 19.46 -8.76 -18.41
N ASN A 187 18.47 -8.47 -17.58
CA ASN A 187 18.44 -8.92 -16.20
C ASN A 187 17.71 -10.29 -16.03
N ARG A 188 17.38 -10.97 -17.13
CA ARG A 188 16.78 -12.32 -17.16
C ARG A 188 15.45 -12.42 -16.41
N PHE A 189 14.61 -11.38 -16.52
CA PHE A 189 13.24 -11.42 -16.05
C PHE A 189 12.33 -12.18 -17.01
N HIS A 190 11.33 -12.84 -16.47
CA HIS A 190 10.18 -13.33 -17.24
C HIS A 190 9.15 -12.21 -17.35
N ILE A 191 8.77 -11.86 -18.58
CA ILE A 191 7.83 -10.76 -18.83
C ILE A 191 6.41 -11.29 -18.85
N SER A 192 5.56 -10.68 -18.08
CA SER A 192 4.14 -11.03 -17.92
C SER A 192 3.26 -9.80 -18.05
N ASN A 193 2.13 -9.92 -18.75
CA ASN A 193 1.15 -8.84 -18.85
C ASN A 193 -0.23 -9.29 -18.41
N SER A 194 -0.99 -8.36 -17.82
CA SER A 194 -2.40 -8.55 -17.45
C SER A 194 -3.23 -8.96 -18.65
N THR A 195 -4.28 -9.73 -18.42
CA THR A 195 -5.28 -10.05 -19.45
C THR A 195 -6.07 -8.80 -19.81
N LYS A 196 -6.38 -8.61 -21.11
CA LYS A 196 -7.12 -7.42 -21.56
C LYS A 196 -8.46 -7.32 -20.83
N GLY A 197 -8.68 -6.19 -20.14
CA GLY A 197 -9.94 -5.92 -19.45
C GLY A 197 -10.12 -6.62 -18.11
N ASN A 198 -9.08 -7.29 -17.58
CA ASN A 198 -9.13 -7.89 -16.25
C ASN A 198 -8.40 -7.00 -15.22
N PRO A 199 -9.13 -6.19 -14.42
CA PRO A 199 -8.51 -5.33 -13.40
C PRO A 199 -7.90 -6.12 -12.23
N TYR A 200 -8.31 -7.37 -12.03
CA TYR A 200 -7.81 -8.20 -10.91
C TYR A 200 -6.34 -8.56 -11.07
N ASP A 201 -5.86 -8.65 -12.32
CA ASP A 201 -4.47 -9.04 -12.60
C ASP A 201 -3.45 -8.00 -12.06
N ASN A 202 -3.84 -6.74 -11.83
CA ASN A 202 -2.98 -5.69 -11.26
C ASN A 202 -3.51 -5.08 -9.95
N ALA A 203 -4.43 -5.77 -9.27
CA ALA A 203 -5.10 -5.30 -8.04
C ALA A 203 -4.11 -4.92 -6.92
N PHE A 204 -2.92 -5.49 -6.92
CA PHE A 204 -1.89 -5.24 -5.91
C PHE A 204 -1.27 -3.86 -6.05
N ALA A 205 -0.88 -3.50 -7.27
CA ALA A 205 -0.37 -2.16 -7.57
C ALA A 205 -1.49 -1.10 -7.39
N GLU A 206 -2.71 -1.40 -7.83
CA GLU A 206 -3.87 -0.52 -7.59
C GLU A 206 -4.13 -0.27 -6.10
N SER A 207 -3.98 -1.30 -5.25
CA SER A 207 -4.10 -1.17 -3.79
C SER A 207 -3.06 -0.23 -3.20
N PHE A 208 -1.83 -0.28 -3.70
CA PHE A 208 -0.78 0.68 -3.34
C PHE A 208 -1.17 2.09 -3.79
N MET A 209 -1.55 2.27 -5.05
CA MET A 209 -1.95 3.58 -5.60
C MET A 209 -3.09 4.22 -4.82
N LYS A 210 -4.08 3.41 -4.42
CA LYS A 210 -5.17 3.86 -3.55
C LYS A 210 -4.66 4.31 -2.20
N THR A 211 -3.75 3.57 -1.60
CA THR A 211 -3.12 3.91 -0.31
C THR A 211 -2.35 5.21 -0.39
N LEU A 212 -1.50 5.35 -1.40
CA LEU A 212 -0.73 6.56 -1.67
C LEU A 212 -1.63 7.79 -1.81
N LYS A 213 -2.64 7.69 -2.67
CA LYS A 213 -3.57 8.81 -2.88
C LYS A 213 -4.33 9.21 -1.62
N GLN A 214 -4.76 8.24 -0.82
CA GLN A 214 -5.56 8.52 0.39
C GLN A 214 -4.75 9.05 1.57
N ASN A 215 -3.51 8.61 1.74
CA ASN A 215 -2.71 8.96 2.91
C ASN A 215 -1.71 10.07 2.65
N GLU A 216 -1.41 10.38 1.38
CA GLU A 216 -0.43 11.38 1.00
C GLU A 216 -1.01 12.40 0.01
N VAL A 217 -1.28 11.98 -1.24
CA VAL A 217 -1.58 12.90 -2.33
C VAL A 217 -2.81 13.79 -2.06
N TYR A 218 -3.89 13.24 -1.52
CA TYR A 218 -5.12 14.02 -1.24
C TYR A 218 -5.03 14.89 0.01
N LEU A 219 -4.00 14.71 0.81
CA LEU A 219 -3.76 15.46 2.03
C LEU A 219 -2.70 16.55 1.84
N GLY A 220 -1.66 16.24 1.04
CA GLY A 220 -0.53 17.12 0.78
C GLY A 220 -0.87 18.35 -0.05
N SER A 221 -2.01 18.35 -0.77
CA SER A 221 -2.45 19.49 -1.62
C SER A 221 -1.31 20.02 -2.50
N TYR A 222 -0.62 19.13 -3.21
CA TYR A 222 0.52 19.46 -4.06
C TYR A 222 0.17 20.50 -5.12
N GLN A 223 0.89 21.59 -5.16
CA GLN A 223 0.69 22.68 -6.12
C GLN A 223 1.70 22.60 -7.28
N THR A 224 2.93 22.22 -6.97
CA THR A 224 4.05 22.20 -7.90
C THR A 224 4.67 20.82 -8.07
N TYR A 225 5.49 20.68 -9.11
CA TYR A 225 6.32 19.48 -9.30
C TYR A 225 7.34 19.30 -8.17
N LEU A 226 7.87 20.41 -7.64
CA LEU A 226 8.82 20.36 -6.53
C LEU A 226 8.18 19.82 -5.25
N ASP A 227 6.95 20.21 -4.94
CA ASP A 227 6.23 19.66 -3.77
C ASP A 227 6.12 18.14 -3.83
N VAL A 228 5.89 17.59 -5.04
CA VAL A 228 5.80 16.13 -5.23
C VAL A 228 7.16 15.46 -5.02
N ILE A 229 8.24 16.03 -5.58
CA ILE A 229 9.60 15.45 -5.47
C ILE A 229 10.10 15.48 -4.02
N GLU A 230 9.79 16.51 -3.27
CA GLU A 230 10.28 16.67 -1.90
C GLU A 230 9.55 15.75 -0.92
N ASN A 231 8.26 15.51 -1.11
CA ASN A 231 7.45 14.82 -0.11
C ASN A 231 7.17 13.35 -0.44
N LEU A 232 6.91 13.03 -1.70
CA LEU A 232 6.47 11.69 -2.09
C LEU A 232 7.51 10.58 -1.83
N PRO A 233 8.82 10.80 -2.07
CA PRO A 233 9.86 9.83 -1.73
C PRO A 233 9.86 9.44 -0.26
N ALA A 234 9.73 10.42 0.63
CA ALA A 234 9.68 10.18 2.07
C ALA A 234 8.44 9.35 2.47
N PHE A 235 7.29 9.61 1.83
CA PHE A 235 6.12 8.78 2.06
C PHE A 235 6.34 7.33 1.62
N ILE A 236 6.92 7.09 0.44
CA ILE A 236 7.16 5.74 -0.07
C ILE A 236 8.13 4.99 0.84
N GLU A 237 9.29 5.59 1.11
CA GLU A 237 10.38 4.89 1.79
C GLU A 237 10.17 4.80 3.31
N GLU A 238 9.76 5.90 3.96
CA GLU A 238 9.69 5.95 5.42
C GLU A 238 8.30 5.60 5.97
N VAL A 239 7.24 5.99 5.26
CA VAL A 239 5.88 5.76 5.76
C VAL A 239 5.34 4.43 5.25
N TYR A 240 5.30 4.24 3.92
CA TYR A 240 4.71 3.04 3.33
C TYR A 240 5.55 1.78 3.60
N ASN A 241 6.83 1.80 3.25
CA ASN A 241 7.70 0.64 3.37
C ASN A 241 8.02 0.27 4.83
N LYS A 242 8.24 1.26 5.72
CA LYS A 242 8.74 1.02 7.09
C LYS A 242 7.68 1.07 8.19
N LYS A 243 6.64 1.90 8.03
CA LYS A 243 5.69 2.17 9.14
C LYS A 243 4.30 1.66 8.88
N ARG A 244 3.89 1.53 7.60
CA ARG A 244 2.54 1.11 7.28
C ARG A 244 2.33 -0.38 7.50
N VAL A 245 1.39 -0.73 8.38
CA VAL A 245 0.98 -2.11 8.60
C VAL A 245 -0.08 -2.55 7.58
N HIS A 246 0.03 -3.79 7.12
CA HIS A 246 -0.87 -4.36 6.12
C HIS A 246 -1.63 -5.55 6.69
N SER A 247 -2.96 -5.52 6.63
CA SER A 247 -3.80 -6.61 7.16
C SER A 247 -3.51 -7.96 6.50
N ARG A 248 -3.15 -7.98 5.22
CA ARG A 248 -2.77 -9.21 4.50
C ARG A 248 -1.41 -9.75 4.95
N LEU A 249 -0.56 -8.92 5.50
CA LEU A 249 0.73 -9.28 6.10
C LEU A 249 0.61 -9.42 7.62
N GLU A 250 -0.53 -9.83 8.13
CA GLU A 250 -0.81 -9.95 9.57
C GLU A 250 -0.45 -8.68 10.37
N TYR A 251 -0.65 -7.53 9.75
CA TYR A 251 -0.30 -6.21 10.28
C TYR A 251 1.20 -5.99 10.49
N LEU A 252 2.04 -6.69 9.74
CA LEU A 252 3.44 -6.33 9.56
C LEU A 252 3.61 -5.27 8.49
N THR A 253 4.73 -4.58 8.52
CA THR A 253 5.17 -3.67 7.46
C THR A 253 5.87 -4.46 6.35
N PRO A 254 6.00 -3.92 5.13
CA PRO A 254 6.75 -4.56 4.06
C PRO A 254 8.18 -4.95 4.46
N ILE A 255 8.89 -4.07 5.16
CA ILE A 255 10.26 -4.35 5.61
C ILE A 255 10.31 -5.46 6.66
N GLU A 256 9.39 -5.48 7.63
CA GLU A 256 9.34 -6.54 8.64
C GLU A 256 9.14 -7.93 8.02
N VAL A 257 8.32 -8.04 6.96
CA VAL A 257 8.15 -9.31 6.24
C VAL A 257 9.46 -9.77 5.59
N GLU A 258 10.20 -8.87 4.96
CA GLU A 258 11.49 -9.19 4.36
C GLU A 258 12.56 -9.55 5.42
N GLU A 259 12.51 -8.94 6.61
CA GLU A 259 13.38 -9.28 7.72
C GLU A 259 13.06 -10.68 8.28
N LEU A 260 11.79 -11.06 8.37
CA LEU A 260 11.38 -12.41 8.75
C LEU A 260 11.89 -13.45 7.75
N GLU A 261 11.79 -13.19 6.45
CA GLU A 261 12.30 -14.08 5.42
C GLU A 261 13.82 -14.25 5.52
N LYS A 262 14.56 -13.16 5.61
CA LYS A 262 16.03 -13.17 5.79
C LYS A 262 16.46 -13.95 7.03
N SER A 263 15.66 -13.93 8.09
CA SER A 263 15.95 -14.64 9.33
C SER A 263 15.48 -16.11 9.33
N GLY A 264 14.88 -16.59 8.21
CA GLY A 264 14.33 -17.94 8.10
C GLY A 264 13.11 -18.18 9.00
N LYS A 265 12.44 -17.12 9.46
CA LYS A 265 11.24 -17.19 10.32
C LYS A 265 9.93 -17.01 9.56
N LEU A 266 10.02 -16.94 8.24
CA LEU A 266 8.84 -16.89 7.40
C LEU A 266 8.20 -18.28 7.37
N ASP A 267 6.90 -18.33 7.61
CA ASP A 267 6.11 -19.55 7.47
C ASP A 267 5.04 -19.36 6.39
N GLY A 268 4.41 -20.44 5.95
CA GLY A 268 3.46 -20.45 4.83
C GLY A 268 2.19 -19.61 5.03
N ARG A 269 1.99 -18.96 6.18
CA ARG A 269 0.82 -18.09 6.41
C ARG A 269 0.83 -16.81 5.55
N PHE A 270 1.97 -16.44 4.99
CA PHE A 270 2.10 -15.32 4.06
C PHE A 270 1.95 -15.73 2.59
N ASP A 271 1.89 -17.02 2.30
CA ASP A 271 1.73 -17.52 0.93
C ASP A 271 0.53 -16.87 0.26
N LEU A 272 0.73 -16.46 -0.98
CA LEU A 272 -0.24 -15.70 -1.74
C LEU A 272 -0.65 -16.44 -2.99
N GLU A 273 -1.89 -16.89 -3.03
CA GLU A 273 -2.54 -17.40 -4.25
C GLU A 273 -3.02 -16.23 -5.12
N ILE A 274 -2.69 -16.28 -6.42
CA ILE A 274 -2.99 -15.22 -7.41
C ILE A 274 -4.08 -15.69 -8.38
#